data_29007af5b54e1a63c0f1af70efd24617
#
_entry.id   29007af5b54e1a63c0f1af70efd24617
#
_cell.length_a   1.000
_cell.length_b   1.000
_cell.length_c   1.000
_cell.angle_alpha   90.00
_cell.angle_beta   90.00
_cell.angle_gamma   90.00
#
_symmetry.space_group_name_H-M   'P 1'
#
loop_
_entity.id
_entity.type
_entity.pdbx_description
1 polymer ?
#
loop_
_entity_poly.entity_id
_entity_poly.type
_entity_poly.pdbx_seq_one_letter_code
_entity_poly.pdbx_strand_id
1 'polypeptide(L)'
;MKTAVAPLAHEIPSRVQDDVVTELKDIYIEKGTPMFMRTVLALFCGGFATFALLYCVQPMMPLLSREFSVNAAQSSLILSVATGLLAVGLLITGPISDRIGRKSVMVTALFAAALCTVASAMMPTWHGVLLLRALVGLSLSGLAAVAMTYLSEEIHPKHIGLAMGLYIAGNAIGGMCGRLITGVLIDFVSWHTAMLVIGGLALIAAAVFWRILPESRNFRPRSLHPRSLLDGFTRHFRDAGLPLLFLEAFVLMGAFVTLFNYIGYRLLAEPYHLDQALVGLLSVVYLSGIYSSAKVGALADKLGRRKMLWATIALMLAGLALTMATPLALVIPGMLVFTFGFFGAHSVASSWIGRRALTAKGQASSLYLFSYYAGSSVAGTAGGVAWHLGGWNGVGLFIGALLLVALSVAVKLAKLPVLPGNMPV
;
A
#
# COMPACT_ATOMS: atom_id res chain seq x y z
N MET A 1 12.78 -23.94 58.96
CA MET A 1 11.41 -23.59 58.69
C MET A 1 11.37 -22.98 57.27
N LYS A 2 10.96 -23.77 56.30
CA LYS A 2 10.74 -23.31 54.90
C LYS A 2 9.24 -23.05 54.77
N THR A 3 8.82 -21.83 54.67
CA THR A 3 7.45 -21.44 54.32
C THR A 3 7.33 -21.39 52.81
N ALA A 4 6.64 -22.36 52.26
CA ALA A 4 6.21 -22.40 50.86
C ALA A 4 5.08 -21.38 50.67
N VAL A 5 5.30 -20.38 49.79
CA VAL A 5 4.23 -19.52 49.27
C VAL A 5 3.66 -20.22 48.05
N ALA A 6 2.46 -20.72 48.16
CA ALA A 6 1.69 -21.24 47.02
C ALA A 6 1.19 -20.09 46.15
N PRO A 7 1.21 -20.18 44.84
CA PRO A 7 0.60 -19.18 43.96
C PRO A 7 -0.91 -19.35 43.99
N LEU A 8 -1.64 -18.34 44.45
CA LEU A 8 -3.08 -18.21 44.33
C LEU A 8 -3.41 -17.94 42.84
N ALA A 9 -3.59 -19.03 42.08
CA ALA A 9 -4.32 -19.01 40.84
C ALA A 9 -5.80 -18.87 41.19
N HIS A 10 -6.33 -17.64 41.22
CA HIS A 10 -7.78 -17.44 41.23
C HIS A 10 -8.34 -17.92 39.89
N GLU A 11 -8.89 -19.17 39.88
CA GLU A 11 -9.78 -19.60 38.81
C GLU A 11 -11.00 -18.66 38.80
N ILE A 12 -11.13 -17.87 37.73
CA ILE A 12 -12.33 -17.06 37.49
C ILE A 12 -13.50 -18.05 37.37
N PRO A 13 -14.59 -17.87 38.14
CA PRO A 13 -15.74 -18.77 38.08
C PRO A 13 -16.26 -18.90 36.64
N SER A 14 -16.60 -20.08 36.19
CA SER A 14 -17.06 -20.38 34.84
C SER A 14 -18.22 -19.49 34.40
N ARG A 15 -19.12 -19.12 35.29
CA ARG A 15 -20.19 -18.13 35.02
C ARG A 15 -19.68 -16.76 34.63
N VAL A 16 -18.67 -16.25 35.30
CA VAL A 16 -18.06 -14.92 34.96
C VAL A 16 -17.34 -14.99 33.60
N GLN A 17 -16.76 -16.13 33.29
CA GLN A 17 -16.13 -16.37 32.00
C GLN A 17 -17.18 -16.47 30.88
N ASP A 18 -18.32 -17.10 31.10
CA ASP A 18 -19.43 -17.20 30.15
C ASP A 18 -20.13 -15.85 29.96
N ASP A 19 -20.32 -15.06 31.01
CA ASP A 19 -20.90 -13.72 30.94
C ASP A 19 -19.96 -12.76 30.17
N VAL A 20 -18.66 -12.78 30.43
CA VAL A 20 -17.66 -11.98 29.69
C VAL A 20 -17.57 -12.41 28.22
N VAL A 21 -17.65 -13.69 27.92
CA VAL A 21 -17.65 -14.21 26.54
C VAL A 21 -18.93 -13.80 25.82
N THR A 22 -20.07 -13.77 26.51
CA THR A 22 -21.35 -13.35 25.96
C THR A 22 -21.37 -11.85 25.71
N GLU A 23 -20.92 -11.01 26.65
CA GLU A 23 -20.76 -9.56 26.46
C GLU A 23 -19.80 -9.22 25.31
N LEU A 24 -18.69 -9.95 25.17
CA LEU A 24 -17.76 -9.73 24.04
C LEU A 24 -18.38 -10.11 22.68
N LYS A 25 -19.28 -11.09 22.63
CA LYS A 25 -20.01 -11.45 21.40
C LYS A 25 -20.97 -10.36 20.93
N ASP A 26 -21.56 -9.61 21.88
CA ASP A 26 -22.47 -8.52 21.55
C ASP A 26 -21.75 -7.23 21.11
N ILE A 27 -20.48 -7.08 21.48
CA ILE A 27 -19.67 -5.92 21.15
C ILE A 27 -18.97 -6.08 19.79
N TYR A 28 -18.41 -7.26 19.49
CA TYR A 28 -17.57 -7.49 18.29
C TYR A 28 -18.26 -8.37 17.25
N ILE A 29 -17.88 -8.12 15.98
CA ILE A 29 -18.33 -8.93 14.83
C ILE A 29 -17.55 -10.26 14.84
N GLU A 30 -18.27 -11.37 14.99
CA GLU A 30 -17.71 -12.72 15.03
C GLU A 30 -17.60 -13.36 13.65
N LYS A 31 -16.53 -14.16 13.43
CA LYS A 31 -16.36 -14.96 12.22
C LYS A 31 -17.51 -15.95 12.07
N GLY A 32 -17.99 -16.12 10.83
CA GLY A 32 -19.12 -17.00 10.51
C GLY A 32 -20.48 -16.28 10.53
N THR A 33 -20.54 -15.04 11.02
CA THR A 33 -21.76 -14.24 10.96
C THR A 33 -21.94 -13.58 9.60
N PRO A 34 -23.17 -13.30 9.15
CA PRO A 34 -23.42 -12.52 7.93
C PRO A 34 -22.77 -11.14 7.98
N MET A 35 -22.67 -10.54 9.18
CA MET A 35 -22.04 -9.25 9.37
C MET A 35 -20.53 -9.29 9.13
N PHE A 36 -19.84 -10.36 9.56
CA PHE A 36 -18.42 -10.56 9.25
C PHE A 36 -18.19 -10.65 7.75
N MET A 37 -18.98 -11.45 7.05
CA MET A 37 -18.86 -11.59 5.59
C MET A 37 -19.10 -10.26 4.87
N ARG A 38 -20.14 -9.51 5.27
CA ARG A 38 -20.44 -8.17 4.73
C ARG A 38 -19.29 -7.19 4.95
N THR A 39 -18.73 -7.15 6.17
CA THR A 39 -17.60 -6.28 6.51
C THR A 39 -16.37 -6.59 5.67
N VAL A 40 -15.99 -7.87 5.62
CA VAL A 40 -14.80 -8.31 4.89
C VAL A 40 -14.96 -8.08 3.38
N LEU A 41 -16.13 -8.43 2.82
CA LEU A 41 -16.40 -8.22 1.39
C LEU A 41 -16.41 -6.72 1.03
N ALA A 42 -17.04 -5.88 1.86
CA ALA A 42 -17.04 -4.44 1.65
C ALA A 42 -15.60 -3.89 1.64
N LEU A 43 -14.79 -4.20 2.64
CA LEU A 43 -13.43 -3.70 2.72
C LEU A 43 -12.51 -4.29 1.64
N PHE A 44 -12.70 -5.54 1.25
CA PHE A 44 -12.03 -6.11 0.07
C PHE A 44 -12.36 -5.30 -1.19
N CYS A 45 -13.65 -5.05 -1.48
CA CYS A 45 -14.09 -4.25 -2.62
C CYS A 45 -13.60 -2.79 -2.53
N GLY A 46 -13.65 -2.19 -1.35
CA GLY A 46 -13.13 -0.83 -1.12
C GLY A 46 -11.62 -0.73 -1.38
N GLY A 47 -10.86 -1.68 -0.85
CA GLY A 47 -9.42 -1.78 -1.10
C GLY A 47 -9.10 -2.03 -2.57
N PHE A 48 -9.83 -2.94 -3.22
CA PHE A 48 -9.72 -3.21 -4.65
C PHE A 48 -9.95 -1.94 -5.48
N ALA A 49 -11.06 -1.22 -5.23
CA ALA A 49 -11.38 0.02 -5.95
C ALA A 49 -10.32 1.11 -5.72
N THR A 50 -9.84 1.27 -4.48
CA THR A 50 -8.80 2.23 -4.12
C THR A 50 -7.54 2.04 -4.94
N PHE A 51 -7.02 0.83 -4.98
CA PHE A 51 -5.76 0.54 -5.68
C PHE A 51 -5.94 0.42 -7.18
N ALA A 52 -7.10 0.00 -7.67
CA ALA A 52 -7.44 0.04 -9.09
C ALA A 52 -7.46 1.49 -9.60
N LEU A 53 -8.14 2.42 -8.91
CA LEU A 53 -8.18 3.85 -9.25
C LEU A 53 -6.81 4.52 -9.18
N LEU A 54 -5.98 4.13 -8.19
CA LEU A 54 -4.66 4.72 -8.03
C LEU A 54 -3.73 4.35 -9.19
N TYR A 55 -3.70 3.08 -9.57
CA TYR A 55 -2.69 2.53 -10.47
C TYR A 55 -3.14 2.29 -11.91
N CYS A 56 -4.42 2.47 -12.25
CA CYS A 56 -4.94 2.33 -13.62
C CYS A 56 -4.20 3.19 -14.65
N VAL A 57 -3.60 4.29 -14.24
CA VAL A 57 -2.92 5.24 -15.12
C VAL A 57 -1.51 4.79 -15.55
N GLN A 58 -0.89 3.81 -14.88
CA GLN A 58 0.48 3.41 -15.21
C GLN A 58 0.64 2.89 -16.65
N PRO A 59 -0.21 1.99 -17.16
CA PRO A 59 -0.12 1.56 -18.56
C PRO A 59 -0.37 2.68 -19.57
N MET A 60 -1.10 3.72 -19.16
CA MET A 60 -1.41 4.86 -20.04
C MET A 60 -0.25 5.86 -20.21
N MET A 61 0.78 5.84 -19.35
CA MET A 61 1.82 6.88 -19.33
C MET A 61 2.48 7.08 -20.69
N PRO A 62 2.87 6.05 -21.45
CA PRO A 62 3.45 6.23 -22.78
C PRO A 62 2.46 6.86 -23.77
N LEU A 63 1.18 6.51 -23.70
CA LEU A 63 0.12 7.08 -24.52
C LEU A 63 -0.09 8.58 -24.18
N LEU A 64 -0.22 8.89 -22.90
CA LEU A 64 -0.41 10.26 -22.41
C LEU A 64 0.80 11.16 -22.71
N SER A 65 2.02 10.61 -22.73
CA SER A 65 3.20 11.33 -23.20
C SER A 65 3.03 11.87 -24.63
N ARG A 66 2.48 11.05 -25.52
CA ARG A 66 2.24 11.41 -26.91
C ARG A 66 1.06 12.39 -27.05
N GLU A 67 -0.05 12.10 -26.38
CA GLU A 67 -1.30 12.88 -26.43
C GLU A 67 -1.09 14.33 -25.98
N PHE A 68 -0.41 14.52 -24.84
CA PHE A 68 -0.17 15.85 -24.27
C PHE A 68 1.19 16.44 -24.61
N SER A 69 1.98 15.79 -25.47
CA SER A 69 3.34 16.21 -25.85
C SER A 69 4.23 16.49 -24.63
N VAL A 70 4.15 15.63 -23.62
CA VAL A 70 4.93 15.70 -22.38
C VAL A 70 5.99 14.58 -22.34
N ASN A 71 7.11 14.82 -21.68
CA ASN A 71 8.15 13.80 -21.52
C ASN A 71 7.74 12.72 -20.50
N ALA A 72 8.50 11.61 -20.42
CA ALA A 72 8.19 10.51 -19.53
C ALA A 72 8.16 10.90 -18.05
N ALA A 73 9.02 11.83 -17.61
CA ALA A 73 9.00 12.34 -16.23
C ALA A 73 7.72 13.14 -15.95
N GLN A 74 7.32 13.99 -16.88
CA GLN A 74 6.07 14.74 -16.77
C GLN A 74 4.86 13.81 -16.79
N SER A 75 4.84 12.81 -17.70
CA SER A 75 3.76 11.84 -17.76
C SER A 75 3.61 11.04 -16.46
N SER A 76 4.70 10.71 -15.77
CA SER A 76 4.64 10.01 -14.47
C SER A 76 3.96 10.83 -13.37
N LEU A 77 3.85 12.16 -13.53
CA LEU A 77 3.12 13.03 -12.59
C LEU A 77 1.66 12.62 -12.41
N ILE A 78 1.05 11.97 -13.40
CA ILE A 78 -0.34 11.50 -13.30
C ILE A 78 -0.54 10.52 -12.14
N LEU A 79 0.48 9.73 -11.79
CA LEU A 79 0.51 8.88 -10.60
C LEU A 79 1.12 9.61 -9.40
N SER A 80 2.21 10.34 -9.63
CA SER A 80 3.00 10.95 -8.55
C SER A 80 2.24 12.00 -7.76
N VAL A 81 1.43 12.85 -8.41
CA VAL A 81 0.57 13.81 -7.69
C VAL A 81 -0.50 13.10 -6.86
N ALA A 82 -1.04 11.98 -7.37
CA ALA A 82 -2.02 11.20 -6.63
C ALA A 82 -1.38 10.53 -5.40
N THR A 83 -0.23 9.86 -5.57
CA THR A 83 0.47 9.21 -4.44
C THR A 83 1.02 10.23 -3.44
N GLY A 84 1.48 11.40 -3.89
CA GLY A 84 1.93 12.49 -3.03
C GLY A 84 0.80 13.05 -2.16
N LEU A 85 -0.35 13.37 -2.75
CA LEU A 85 -1.51 13.87 -2.00
C LEU A 85 -2.15 12.77 -1.13
N LEU A 86 -2.09 11.51 -1.55
CA LEU A 86 -2.48 10.37 -0.71
C LEU A 86 -1.57 10.30 0.52
N ALA A 87 -0.25 10.43 0.36
CA ALA A 87 0.69 10.45 1.49
C ALA A 87 0.33 11.52 2.51
N VAL A 88 0.14 12.76 2.07
CA VAL A 88 -0.26 13.88 2.94
C VAL A 88 -1.61 13.59 3.60
N GLY A 89 -2.57 13.11 2.81
CA GLY A 89 -3.92 12.75 3.28
C GLY A 89 -3.91 11.72 4.41
N LEU A 90 -3.02 10.72 4.37
CA LEU A 90 -2.90 9.68 5.42
C LEU A 90 -2.59 10.26 6.81
N LEU A 91 -1.88 11.39 6.90
CA LEU A 91 -1.57 12.04 8.17
C LEU A 91 -2.78 12.79 8.75
N ILE A 92 -3.73 13.20 7.89
CA ILE A 92 -4.84 14.09 8.24
C ILE A 92 -6.15 13.32 8.38
N THR A 93 -6.39 12.35 7.51
CA THR A 93 -7.70 11.69 7.39
C THR A 93 -8.02 10.77 8.56
N GLY A 94 -7.01 10.12 9.16
CA GLY A 94 -7.18 9.34 10.37
C GLY A 94 -7.83 10.17 11.49
N PRO A 95 -7.21 11.28 11.91
CA PRO A 95 -7.78 12.26 12.82
C PRO A 95 -9.19 12.76 12.44
N ILE A 96 -9.42 13.09 11.17
CA ILE A 96 -10.76 13.52 10.72
C ILE A 96 -11.80 12.42 10.98
N SER A 97 -11.45 11.16 10.67
CA SER A 97 -12.35 10.02 10.89
C SER A 97 -12.64 9.75 12.36
N ASP A 98 -11.71 10.10 13.27
CA ASP A 98 -11.93 10.04 14.72
C ASP A 98 -13.04 11.00 15.21
N ARG A 99 -13.36 12.02 14.41
CA ARG A 99 -14.39 13.01 14.75
C ARG A 99 -15.74 12.74 14.08
N ILE A 100 -15.73 12.41 12.77
CA ILE A 100 -16.96 12.34 11.96
C ILE A 100 -17.44 10.92 11.66
N GLY A 101 -16.66 9.90 12.03
CA GLY A 101 -17.03 8.49 11.89
C GLY A 101 -16.29 7.78 10.76
N ARG A 102 -16.05 6.48 10.96
CA ARG A 102 -15.24 5.65 10.07
C ARG A 102 -15.89 5.43 8.71
N LYS A 103 -17.14 4.94 8.72
CA LYS A 103 -17.88 4.61 7.49
C LYS A 103 -18.08 5.83 6.60
N SER A 104 -18.52 6.96 7.19
CA SER A 104 -18.77 8.20 6.44
C SER A 104 -17.54 8.67 5.68
N VAL A 105 -16.36 8.66 6.32
CA VAL A 105 -15.10 9.05 5.67
C VAL A 105 -14.73 8.10 4.53
N MET A 106 -14.81 6.78 4.75
CA MET A 106 -14.47 5.79 3.73
C MET A 106 -15.40 5.84 2.52
N VAL A 107 -16.70 6.00 2.74
CA VAL A 107 -17.72 6.10 1.68
C VAL A 107 -17.51 7.36 0.85
N THR A 108 -17.40 8.52 1.51
CA THR A 108 -17.15 9.80 0.82
C THR A 108 -15.85 9.75 0.02
N ALA A 109 -14.82 9.15 0.58
CA ALA A 109 -13.52 8.98 -0.07
C ALA A 109 -13.61 8.21 -1.39
N LEU A 110 -14.31 7.06 -1.39
CA LEU A 110 -14.47 6.24 -2.59
C LEU A 110 -15.30 6.95 -3.67
N PHE A 111 -16.43 7.56 -3.30
CA PHE A 111 -17.25 8.31 -4.26
C PHE A 111 -16.48 9.50 -4.85
N ALA A 112 -15.80 10.30 -4.01
CA ALA A 112 -15.03 11.44 -4.47
C ALA A 112 -13.89 11.00 -5.42
N ALA A 113 -13.16 9.95 -5.09
CA ALA A 113 -12.10 9.41 -5.94
C ALA A 113 -12.63 8.91 -7.29
N ALA A 114 -13.75 8.18 -7.28
CA ALA A 114 -14.37 7.67 -8.49
C ALA A 114 -14.89 8.82 -9.39
N LEU A 115 -15.58 9.81 -8.82
CA LEU A 115 -16.05 11.00 -9.53
C LEU A 115 -14.90 11.83 -10.12
N CYS A 116 -13.83 12.07 -9.34
CA CYS A 116 -12.64 12.75 -9.85
C CYS A 116 -11.96 11.96 -10.98
N THR A 117 -12.01 10.61 -10.95
CA THR A 117 -11.47 9.78 -12.03
C THR A 117 -12.31 9.92 -13.30
N VAL A 118 -13.66 9.88 -13.20
CA VAL A 118 -14.57 10.15 -14.31
C VAL A 118 -14.35 11.56 -14.88
N ALA A 119 -14.26 12.56 -14.00
CA ALA A 119 -14.03 13.95 -14.42
C ALA A 119 -12.68 14.12 -15.10
N SER A 120 -11.62 13.42 -14.67
CA SER A 120 -10.29 13.51 -15.32
C SER A 120 -10.28 12.98 -16.75
N ALA A 121 -11.18 12.05 -17.09
CA ALA A 121 -11.39 11.58 -18.46
C ALA A 121 -11.98 12.67 -19.39
N MET A 122 -12.58 13.70 -18.84
CA MET A 122 -13.21 14.79 -19.61
C MET A 122 -12.33 16.04 -19.72
N MET A 123 -11.13 16.03 -19.13
CA MET A 123 -10.24 17.19 -19.10
C MET A 123 -9.47 17.37 -20.41
N PRO A 124 -9.56 18.56 -21.05
CA PRO A 124 -8.84 18.82 -22.30
C PRO A 124 -7.37 19.19 -22.09
N THR A 125 -6.94 19.45 -20.85
CA THR A 125 -5.60 19.92 -20.54
C THR A 125 -4.87 19.00 -19.57
N TRP A 126 -3.56 18.86 -19.76
CA TRP A 126 -2.70 18.08 -18.86
C TRP A 126 -2.81 18.53 -17.39
N HIS A 127 -2.80 19.84 -17.14
CA HIS A 127 -2.92 20.38 -15.78
C HIS A 127 -4.27 20.06 -15.13
N GLY A 128 -5.36 20.06 -15.91
CA GLY A 128 -6.69 19.63 -15.44
C GLY A 128 -6.69 18.17 -15.02
N VAL A 129 -6.10 17.30 -15.84
CA VAL A 129 -5.92 15.88 -15.49
C VAL A 129 -5.12 15.74 -14.20
N LEU A 130 -3.98 16.42 -14.06
CA LEU A 130 -3.14 16.37 -12.87
C LEU A 130 -3.87 16.85 -11.61
N LEU A 131 -4.63 17.94 -11.69
CA LEU A 131 -5.42 18.45 -10.56
C LEU A 131 -6.42 17.41 -10.08
N LEU A 132 -7.17 16.80 -10.99
CA LEU A 132 -8.15 15.78 -10.62
C LEU A 132 -7.47 14.51 -10.08
N ARG A 133 -6.33 14.13 -10.63
CA ARG A 133 -5.53 13.02 -10.08
C ARG A 133 -5.00 13.31 -8.67
N ALA A 134 -4.60 14.56 -8.39
CA ALA A 134 -4.25 14.99 -7.04
C ALA A 134 -5.43 14.82 -6.07
N LEU A 135 -6.64 15.24 -6.50
CA LEU A 135 -7.87 15.06 -5.72
C LEU A 135 -8.24 13.58 -5.55
N VAL A 136 -8.03 12.74 -6.57
CA VAL A 136 -8.16 11.27 -6.43
C VAL A 136 -7.28 10.76 -5.29
N GLY A 137 -5.98 11.11 -5.29
CA GLY A 137 -5.05 10.67 -4.25
C GLY A 137 -5.45 11.13 -2.85
N LEU A 138 -5.80 12.40 -2.71
CA LEU A 138 -6.29 12.95 -1.44
C LEU A 138 -7.55 12.22 -0.97
N SER A 139 -8.50 11.97 -1.86
CA SER A 139 -9.73 11.24 -1.55
C SER A 139 -9.44 9.80 -1.11
N LEU A 140 -8.60 9.07 -1.85
CA LEU A 140 -8.27 7.67 -1.54
C LEU A 140 -7.61 7.49 -0.16
N SER A 141 -6.97 8.54 0.37
CA SER A 141 -6.42 8.52 1.73
C SER A 141 -7.48 8.21 2.79
N GLY A 142 -8.75 8.58 2.53
CA GLY A 142 -9.86 8.35 3.44
C GLY A 142 -10.15 6.88 3.70
N LEU A 143 -10.03 6.02 2.70
CA LEU A 143 -10.17 4.60 2.91
C LEU A 143 -8.86 3.98 3.44
N ALA A 144 -7.73 4.33 2.86
CA ALA A 144 -6.44 3.75 3.22
C ALA A 144 -6.04 4.00 4.69
N ALA A 145 -6.36 5.20 5.23
CA ALA A 145 -6.07 5.54 6.63
C ALA A 145 -7.03 4.87 7.62
N VAL A 146 -8.29 4.62 7.22
CA VAL A 146 -9.39 4.33 8.16
C VAL A 146 -9.76 2.84 8.18
N ALA A 147 -9.58 2.11 7.07
CA ALA A 147 -10.04 0.73 6.94
C ALA A 147 -9.50 -0.22 8.02
N MET A 148 -8.19 -0.13 8.31
CA MET A 148 -7.58 -0.98 9.35
C MET A 148 -8.05 -0.62 10.75
N THR A 149 -8.29 0.66 11.02
CA THR A 149 -8.85 1.13 12.29
C THR A 149 -10.28 0.63 12.48
N TYR A 150 -11.12 0.74 11.44
CA TYR A 150 -12.46 0.18 11.44
C TYR A 150 -12.45 -1.33 11.76
N LEU A 151 -11.59 -2.10 11.08
CA LEU A 151 -11.45 -3.54 11.35
C LEU A 151 -11.04 -3.82 12.80
N SER A 152 -10.11 -3.04 13.36
CA SER A 152 -9.64 -3.24 14.73
C SER A 152 -10.66 -2.85 15.78
N GLU A 153 -11.59 -1.96 15.47
CA GLU A 153 -12.67 -1.52 16.37
C GLU A 153 -13.88 -2.47 16.32
N GLU A 154 -14.19 -3.06 15.17
CA GLU A 154 -15.43 -3.80 14.94
C GLU A 154 -15.26 -5.33 14.96
N ILE A 155 -14.10 -5.87 14.54
CA ILE A 155 -13.88 -7.31 14.44
C ILE A 155 -13.28 -7.87 15.73
N HIS A 156 -13.78 -9.03 16.16
CA HIS A 156 -13.24 -9.72 17.32
C HIS A 156 -11.72 -9.97 17.19
N PRO A 157 -10.90 -9.71 18.24
CA PRO A 157 -9.43 -9.80 18.18
C PRO A 157 -8.88 -11.11 17.62
N LYS A 158 -9.55 -12.25 17.85
CA LYS A 158 -9.17 -13.57 17.30
C LYS A 158 -9.23 -13.64 15.76
N HIS A 159 -10.05 -12.80 15.11
CA HIS A 159 -10.33 -12.87 13.67
C HIS A 159 -9.82 -11.67 12.89
N ILE A 160 -9.25 -10.68 13.58
CA ILE A 160 -8.77 -9.43 12.98
C ILE A 160 -7.69 -9.66 11.92
N GLY A 161 -6.79 -10.63 12.15
CA GLY A 161 -5.73 -10.97 11.20
C GLY A 161 -6.27 -11.48 9.86
N LEU A 162 -7.32 -12.29 9.88
CA LEU A 162 -7.99 -12.78 8.67
C LEU A 162 -8.64 -11.61 7.90
N ALA A 163 -9.38 -10.75 8.62
CA ALA A 163 -10.09 -9.63 8.01
C ALA A 163 -9.10 -8.60 7.40
N MET A 164 -8.02 -8.28 8.11
CA MET A 164 -6.95 -7.42 7.58
C MET A 164 -6.24 -8.05 6.38
N GLY A 165 -5.96 -9.36 6.43
CA GLY A 165 -5.35 -10.08 5.31
C GLY A 165 -6.20 -10.03 4.05
N LEU A 166 -7.51 -10.18 4.16
CA LEU A 166 -8.45 -10.08 3.03
C LEU A 166 -8.56 -8.65 2.49
N TYR A 167 -8.54 -7.63 3.35
CA TYR A 167 -8.45 -6.23 2.92
C TYR A 167 -7.17 -5.96 2.13
N ILE A 168 -6.01 -6.41 2.63
CA ILE A 168 -4.71 -6.24 1.95
C ILE A 168 -4.68 -7.01 0.62
N ALA A 169 -5.29 -8.19 0.56
CA ALA A 169 -5.44 -8.94 -0.69
C ALA A 169 -6.28 -8.16 -1.71
N GLY A 170 -7.38 -7.52 -1.27
CA GLY A 170 -8.18 -6.61 -2.09
C GLY A 170 -7.33 -5.49 -2.68
N ASN A 171 -6.48 -4.86 -1.87
CA ASN A 171 -5.57 -3.80 -2.33
C ASN A 171 -4.61 -4.31 -3.43
N ALA A 172 -3.98 -5.45 -3.21
CA ALA A 172 -2.99 -6.00 -4.15
C ALA A 172 -3.64 -6.43 -5.48
N ILE A 173 -4.78 -7.13 -5.40
CA ILE A 173 -5.54 -7.56 -6.58
C ILE A 173 -6.11 -6.34 -7.32
N GLY A 174 -6.60 -5.33 -6.60
CA GLY A 174 -7.09 -4.08 -7.18
C GLY A 174 -6.00 -3.36 -7.97
N GLY A 175 -4.82 -3.23 -7.40
CA GLY A 175 -3.67 -2.62 -8.07
C GLY A 175 -3.23 -3.39 -9.33
N MET A 176 -3.27 -4.72 -9.30
CA MET A 176 -3.01 -5.57 -10.45
C MET A 176 -4.11 -5.42 -11.52
N CYS A 177 -5.36 -5.59 -11.12
CA CYS A 177 -6.50 -5.54 -12.06
C CYS A 177 -6.68 -4.15 -12.67
N GLY A 178 -6.44 -3.06 -11.93
CA GLY A 178 -6.51 -1.71 -12.47
C GLY A 178 -5.56 -1.52 -13.65
N ARG A 179 -4.33 -2.00 -13.53
CA ARG A 179 -3.34 -1.97 -14.62
C ARG A 179 -3.71 -2.89 -15.77
N LEU A 180 -4.12 -4.13 -15.47
CA LEU A 180 -4.49 -5.12 -16.46
C LEU A 180 -5.68 -4.66 -17.30
N ILE A 181 -6.76 -4.25 -16.64
CA ILE A 181 -7.99 -3.80 -17.32
C ILE A 181 -7.67 -2.58 -18.19
N THR A 182 -6.94 -1.61 -17.67
CA THR A 182 -6.59 -0.40 -18.42
C THR A 182 -5.65 -0.72 -19.57
N GLY A 183 -4.61 -1.52 -19.34
CA GLY A 183 -3.67 -1.92 -20.40
C GLY A 183 -4.38 -2.61 -21.57
N VAL A 184 -5.36 -3.48 -21.28
CA VAL A 184 -6.18 -4.13 -22.32
C VAL A 184 -7.11 -3.12 -23.00
N LEU A 185 -7.80 -2.28 -22.22
CA LEU A 185 -8.78 -1.34 -22.78
C LEU A 185 -8.15 -0.36 -23.76
N ILE A 186 -6.97 0.19 -23.48
CA ILE A 186 -6.34 1.23 -24.33
C ILE A 186 -5.81 0.71 -25.67
N ASP A 187 -5.80 -0.60 -25.91
CA ASP A 187 -5.58 -1.16 -27.26
C ASP A 187 -6.83 -1.05 -28.16
N PHE A 188 -8.01 -0.99 -27.56
CA PHE A 188 -9.28 -1.04 -28.28
C PHE A 188 -10.05 0.28 -28.23
N VAL A 189 -9.82 1.09 -27.19
CA VAL A 189 -10.55 2.35 -26.95
C VAL A 189 -9.60 3.47 -26.53
N SER A 190 -10.08 4.73 -26.61
CA SER A 190 -9.31 5.88 -26.16
C SER A 190 -9.03 5.82 -24.63
N TRP A 191 -7.97 6.52 -24.19
CA TRP A 191 -7.68 6.64 -22.76
C TRP A 191 -8.83 7.31 -21.98
N HIS A 192 -9.57 8.22 -22.62
CA HIS A 192 -10.78 8.84 -22.06
C HIS A 192 -11.83 7.75 -21.72
N THR A 193 -12.12 6.87 -22.68
CA THR A 193 -13.08 5.78 -22.49
C THR A 193 -12.60 4.80 -21.43
N ALA A 194 -11.31 4.45 -21.43
CA ALA A 194 -10.73 3.57 -20.41
C ALA A 194 -10.88 4.17 -19.00
N MET A 195 -10.60 5.48 -18.82
CA MET A 195 -10.80 6.17 -17.54
C MET A 195 -12.27 6.25 -17.14
N LEU A 196 -13.20 6.48 -18.08
CA LEU A 196 -14.64 6.44 -17.81
C LEU A 196 -15.09 5.06 -17.33
N VAL A 197 -14.63 3.99 -17.97
CA VAL A 197 -14.94 2.61 -17.57
C VAL A 197 -14.42 2.33 -16.15
N ILE A 198 -13.16 2.63 -15.88
CA ILE A 198 -12.56 2.41 -14.55
C ILE A 198 -13.28 3.25 -13.47
N GLY A 199 -13.53 4.52 -13.76
CA GLY A 199 -14.27 5.42 -12.84
C GLY A 199 -15.72 4.96 -12.62
N GLY A 200 -16.40 4.50 -13.67
CA GLY A 200 -17.75 3.95 -13.59
C GLY A 200 -17.81 2.66 -12.75
N LEU A 201 -16.88 1.73 -12.98
CA LEU A 201 -16.76 0.51 -12.16
C LEU A 201 -16.48 0.85 -10.69
N ALA A 202 -15.65 1.87 -10.45
CA ALA A 202 -15.36 2.34 -9.09
C ALA A 202 -16.58 3.00 -8.42
N LEU A 203 -17.44 3.73 -9.16
CA LEU A 203 -18.71 4.26 -8.64
C LEU A 203 -19.65 3.12 -8.22
N ILE A 204 -19.73 2.06 -9.03
CA ILE A 204 -20.51 0.86 -8.67
C ILE A 204 -19.91 0.22 -7.40
N ALA A 205 -18.60 0.06 -7.34
CA ALA A 205 -17.92 -0.47 -6.16
C ALA A 205 -18.14 0.38 -4.93
N ALA A 206 -18.13 1.72 -5.05
CA ALA A 206 -18.43 2.65 -3.96
C ALA A 206 -19.88 2.52 -3.48
N ALA A 207 -20.85 2.37 -4.39
CA ALA A 207 -22.24 2.16 -4.04
C ALA A 207 -22.46 0.80 -3.33
N VAL A 208 -21.81 -0.26 -3.82
CA VAL A 208 -21.81 -1.58 -3.18
C VAL A 208 -21.19 -1.49 -1.78
N PHE A 209 -20.02 -0.85 -1.66
CA PHE A 209 -19.33 -0.62 -0.39
C PHE A 209 -20.24 0.10 0.61
N TRP A 210 -20.85 1.21 0.20
CA TRP A 210 -21.76 1.99 1.05
C TRP A 210 -22.93 1.16 1.59
N ARG A 211 -23.54 0.32 0.74
CA ARG A 211 -24.69 -0.50 1.13
C ARG A 211 -24.31 -1.71 1.98
N ILE A 212 -23.14 -2.30 1.72
CA ILE A 212 -22.74 -3.55 2.38
C ILE A 212 -22.02 -3.30 3.69
N LEU A 213 -21.18 -2.24 3.79
CA LEU A 213 -20.40 -1.98 5.00
C LEU A 213 -21.34 -1.65 6.18
N PRO A 214 -21.29 -2.40 7.30
CA PRO A 214 -22.06 -2.09 8.48
C PRO A 214 -21.67 -0.73 9.08
N GLU A 215 -22.58 -0.12 9.85
CA GLU A 215 -22.24 1.04 10.66
C GLU A 215 -21.25 0.67 11.76
N SER A 216 -20.40 1.62 12.15
CA SER A 216 -19.47 1.44 13.27
C SER A 216 -20.24 1.42 14.57
N ARG A 217 -20.19 0.30 15.30
CA ARG A 217 -20.85 0.14 16.61
C ARG A 217 -19.94 0.59 17.76
N ASN A 218 -18.64 0.35 17.59
CA ASN A 218 -17.63 0.63 18.62
C ASN A 218 -16.93 1.97 18.43
N PHE A 219 -17.37 2.77 17.48
CA PHE A 219 -16.84 4.11 17.25
C PHE A 219 -17.14 5.04 18.42
N ARG A 220 -16.10 5.65 18.98
CA ARG A 220 -16.20 6.70 19.99
C ARG A 220 -15.51 7.95 19.50
N PRO A 221 -16.22 9.06 19.30
CA PRO A 221 -15.61 10.32 18.89
C PRO A 221 -14.50 10.75 19.85
N ARG A 222 -13.37 11.16 19.30
CA ARG A 222 -12.25 11.69 20.08
C ARG A 222 -11.99 13.14 19.69
N SER A 223 -11.71 13.99 20.69
CA SER A 223 -11.27 15.35 20.43
C SER A 223 -9.84 15.36 19.92
N LEU A 224 -9.63 16.10 18.83
CA LEU A 224 -8.31 16.27 18.25
C LEU A 224 -7.61 17.47 18.88
N HIS A 225 -6.48 17.23 19.54
CA HIS A 225 -5.57 18.27 19.94
C HIS A 225 -4.38 18.26 18.97
N PRO A 226 -4.23 19.25 18.09
CA PRO A 226 -3.15 19.29 17.09
C PRO A 226 -1.76 19.13 17.69
N ARG A 227 -1.52 19.68 18.89
CA ARG A 227 -0.25 19.55 19.60
C ARG A 227 0.07 18.09 19.97
N SER A 228 -0.92 17.33 20.46
CA SER A 228 -0.70 15.92 20.81
C SER A 228 -0.41 15.04 19.59
N LEU A 229 -0.94 15.39 18.43
CA LEU A 229 -0.62 14.73 17.16
C LEU A 229 0.82 15.01 16.74
N LEU A 230 1.24 16.29 16.76
CA LEU A 230 2.61 16.69 16.44
C LEU A 230 3.64 16.07 17.40
N ASP A 231 3.34 16.04 18.69
CA ASP A 231 4.21 15.42 19.70
C ASP A 231 4.35 13.92 19.48
N GLY A 232 3.26 13.26 19.07
CA GLY A 232 3.28 11.85 18.70
C GLY A 232 4.15 11.57 17.48
N PHE A 233 4.05 12.38 16.42
CA PHE A 233 4.88 12.25 15.24
C PHE A 233 6.35 12.54 15.51
N THR A 234 6.68 13.64 16.20
CA THR A 234 8.05 14.03 16.49
C THR A 234 8.79 13.04 17.39
N ARG A 235 8.07 12.38 18.30
CA ARG A 235 8.63 11.33 19.17
C ARG A 235 9.22 10.17 18.36
N HIS A 236 8.59 9.78 17.25
CA HIS A 236 9.07 8.68 16.42
C HIS A 236 10.39 8.98 15.71
N PHE A 237 10.69 10.24 15.44
CA PHE A 237 11.98 10.64 14.86
C PHE A 237 13.15 10.62 15.87
N ARG A 238 12.87 10.50 17.17
CA ARG A 238 13.89 10.32 18.21
C ARG A 238 14.29 8.86 18.43
N ASP A 239 13.54 7.91 17.88
CA ASP A 239 13.92 6.49 17.91
C ASP A 239 15.02 6.20 16.89
N ALA A 240 16.02 5.39 17.28
CA ALA A 240 17.17 5.09 16.41
C ALA A 240 16.83 4.27 15.16
N GLY A 241 15.68 3.59 15.11
CA GLY A 241 15.32 2.67 14.02
C GLY A 241 14.07 3.05 13.25
N LEU A 242 13.10 3.75 13.85
CA LEU A 242 11.88 4.14 13.14
C LEU A 242 12.18 5.03 11.93
N PRO A 243 13.03 6.08 12.02
CA PRO A 243 13.40 6.88 10.84
C PRO A 243 14.09 6.05 9.74
N LEU A 244 14.88 5.06 10.12
CA LEU A 244 15.50 4.15 9.15
C LEU A 244 14.45 3.29 8.44
N LEU A 245 13.42 2.82 9.14
CA LEU A 245 12.30 2.08 8.55
C LEU A 245 11.41 2.99 7.67
N PHE A 246 11.27 4.27 8.01
CA PHE A 246 10.59 5.24 7.15
C PHE A 246 11.38 5.46 5.84
N LEU A 247 12.71 5.64 5.95
CA LEU A 247 13.58 5.75 4.78
C LEU A 247 13.54 4.47 3.93
N GLU A 248 13.53 3.30 4.58
CA GLU A 248 13.39 2.02 3.92
C GLU A 248 12.11 1.95 3.07
N ALA A 249 10.97 2.36 3.64
CA ALA A 249 9.69 2.43 2.92
C ALA A 249 9.77 3.35 1.70
N PHE A 250 10.40 4.52 1.85
CA PHE A 250 10.59 5.51 0.78
C PHE A 250 11.40 4.93 -0.38
N VAL A 251 12.56 4.35 -0.11
CA VAL A 251 13.47 3.87 -1.17
C VAL A 251 12.95 2.60 -1.83
N LEU A 252 12.36 1.67 -1.06
CA LEU A 252 11.80 0.43 -1.60
C LEU A 252 10.62 0.72 -2.55
N MET A 253 9.68 1.55 -2.10
CA MET A 253 8.52 1.90 -2.94
C MET A 253 8.93 2.80 -4.11
N GLY A 254 9.89 3.69 -3.90
CA GLY A 254 10.49 4.49 -4.97
C GLY A 254 11.09 3.61 -6.07
N ALA A 255 11.90 2.62 -5.70
CA ALA A 255 12.48 1.67 -6.65
C ALA A 255 11.40 0.86 -7.38
N PHE A 256 10.42 0.36 -6.63
CA PHE A 256 9.34 -0.46 -7.17
C PHE A 256 8.48 0.29 -8.17
N VAL A 257 8.00 1.47 -7.80
CA VAL A 257 7.12 2.25 -8.70
C VAL A 257 7.87 2.76 -9.92
N THR A 258 9.16 3.10 -9.78
CA THR A 258 10.00 3.52 -10.90
C THR A 258 10.11 2.41 -11.95
N LEU A 259 10.34 1.16 -11.55
CA LEU A 259 10.37 0.05 -12.50
C LEU A 259 9.06 -0.03 -13.29
N PHE A 260 7.92 -0.02 -12.61
CA PHE A 260 6.62 -0.16 -13.27
C PHE A 260 6.18 1.08 -14.06
N ASN A 261 6.65 2.28 -13.72
CA ASN A 261 6.38 3.48 -14.50
C ASN A 261 7.08 3.48 -15.85
N TYR A 262 8.30 2.91 -15.93
CA TYR A 262 9.13 3.05 -17.13
C TYR A 262 9.31 1.75 -17.93
N ILE A 263 8.99 0.59 -17.37
CA ILE A 263 9.07 -0.67 -18.13
C ILE A 263 8.15 -0.67 -19.35
N GLY A 264 6.99 -0.03 -19.26
CA GLY A 264 6.07 0.12 -20.40
C GLY A 264 6.69 0.86 -21.57
N TYR A 265 7.40 1.96 -21.32
CA TYR A 265 8.11 2.69 -22.37
C TYR A 265 9.13 1.83 -23.09
N ARG A 266 9.84 0.98 -22.34
CA ARG A 266 10.84 0.06 -22.90
C ARG A 266 10.20 -1.02 -23.76
N LEU A 267 9.12 -1.64 -23.27
CA LEU A 267 8.53 -2.82 -23.91
C LEU A 267 7.66 -2.47 -25.13
N LEU A 268 7.15 -1.25 -25.19
CA LEU A 268 6.42 -0.71 -26.34
C LEU A 268 7.35 -0.22 -27.47
N ALA A 269 8.62 0.05 -27.16
CA ALA A 269 9.63 0.50 -28.11
C ALA A 269 10.45 -0.68 -28.68
N GLU A 270 11.33 -0.35 -29.66
CA GLU A 270 12.33 -1.31 -30.16
C GLU A 270 13.19 -1.88 -29.03
N PRO A 271 13.57 -3.13 -29.09
CA PRO A 271 13.29 -4.14 -30.13
C PRO A 271 12.02 -4.97 -29.89
N TYR A 272 11.20 -4.64 -28.89
CA TYR A 272 10.10 -5.52 -28.45
C TYR A 272 8.79 -5.26 -29.19
N HIS A 273 8.38 -3.98 -29.35
CA HIS A 273 7.13 -3.58 -29.98
C HIS A 273 5.88 -4.35 -29.43
N LEU A 274 5.84 -4.56 -28.10
CA LEU A 274 4.69 -5.24 -27.49
C LEU A 274 3.45 -4.33 -27.54
N ASP A 275 2.27 -4.95 -27.62
CA ASP A 275 1.00 -4.25 -27.47
C ASP A 275 0.77 -3.79 -26.02
N GLN A 276 -0.05 -2.77 -25.85
CA GLN A 276 -0.41 -2.23 -24.54
C GLN A 276 -1.07 -3.29 -23.63
N ALA A 277 -1.91 -4.17 -24.23
CA ALA A 277 -2.52 -5.28 -23.52
C ALA A 277 -1.49 -6.24 -22.93
N LEU A 278 -0.44 -6.57 -23.69
CA LEU A 278 0.65 -7.44 -23.20
C LEU A 278 1.43 -6.76 -22.07
N VAL A 279 1.71 -5.47 -22.20
CA VAL A 279 2.36 -4.69 -21.13
C VAL A 279 1.47 -4.64 -19.88
N GLY A 280 0.16 -4.45 -20.04
CA GLY A 280 -0.81 -4.52 -18.94
C GLY A 280 -0.86 -5.90 -18.28
N LEU A 281 -0.79 -6.97 -19.08
CA LEU A 281 -0.78 -8.36 -18.61
C LEU A 281 0.44 -8.67 -17.71
N LEU A 282 1.57 -7.98 -17.90
CA LEU A 282 2.74 -8.13 -17.03
C LEU A 282 2.43 -7.79 -15.56
N SER A 283 1.33 -7.07 -15.29
CA SER A 283 0.88 -6.84 -13.91
C SER A 283 0.56 -8.14 -13.14
N VAL A 284 0.37 -9.26 -13.84
CA VAL A 284 0.18 -10.60 -13.24
C VAL A 284 1.38 -11.00 -12.36
N VAL A 285 2.58 -10.46 -12.59
CA VAL A 285 3.75 -10.67 -11.70
C VAL A 285 3.47 -10.26 -10.24
N TYR A 286 2.45 -9.41 -9.98
CA TYR A 286 1.99 -9.07 -8.64
C TYR A 286 1.51 -10.28 -7.83
N LEU A 287 1.06 -11.35 -8.48
CA LEU A 287 0.70 -12.60 -7.79
C LEU A 287 1.90 -13.19 -7.04
N SER A 288 3.12 -13.08 -7.60
CA SER A 288 4.34 -13.49 -6.90
C SER A 288 4.56 -12.65 -5.63
N GLY A 289 4.20 -11.37 -5.69
CA GLY A 289 4.28 -10.45 -4.55
C GLY A 289 3.30 -10.81 -3.44
N ILE A 290 2.05 -11.11 -3.79
CA ILE A 290 1.04 -11.56 -2.82
C ILE A 290 1.52 -12.82 -2.07
N TYR A 291 2.03 -13.79 -2.82
CA TYR A 291 2.61 -15.00 -2.24
C TYR A 291 3.82 -14.68 -1.36
N SER A 292 4.73 -13.82 -1.84
CA SER A 292 5.92 -13.39 -1.12
C SER A 292 5.57 -12.73 0.21
N SER A 293 4.62 -11.80 0.23
CA SER A 293 4.22 -11.07 1.44
C SER A 293 3.86 -12.03 2.58
N ALA A 294 3.08 -13.07 2.30
CA ALA A 294 2.68 -14.06 3.28
C ALA A 294 3.85 -14.97 3.71
N LYS A 295 4.59 -15.52 2.73
CA LYS A 295 5.68 -16.48 2.99
C LYS A 295 6.89 -15.83 3.67
N VAL A 296 7.32 -14.67 3.17
CA VAL A 296 8.46 -13.94 3.73
C VAL A 296 8.11 -13.38 5.10
N GLY A 297 6.87 -12.90 5.31
CA GLY A 297 6.40 -12.49 6.62
C GLY A 297 6.51 -13.61 7.66
N ALA A 298 5.98 -14.79 7.34
CA ALA A 298 6.08 -15.98 8.22
C ALA A 298 7.55 -16.43 8.43
N LEU A 299 8.39 -16.32 7.39
CA LEU A 299 9.79 -16.70 7.47
C LEU A 299 10.59 -15.68 8.31
N ALA A 300 10.22 -14.40 8.27
CA ALA A 300 10.83 -13.36 9.09
C ALA A 300 10.59 -13.56 10.59
N ASP A 301 9.47 -14.19 10.98
CA ASP A 301 9.23 -14.56 12.38
C ASP A 301 10.13 -15.72 12.84
N LYS A 302 10.51 -16.64 11.93
CA LYS A 302 11.37 -17.79 12.22
C LYS A 302 12.86 -17.48 12.13
N LEU A 303 13.30 -16.82 11.02
CA LEU A 303 14.71 -16.55 10.72
C LEU A 303 15.20 -15.19 11.18
N GLY A 304 14.28 -14.34 11.60
CA GLY A 304 14.55 -12.97 12.04
C GLY A 304 14.40 -11.93 10.91
N ARG A 305 13.76 -10.82 11.24
CA ARG A 305 13.49 -9.71 10.30
C ARG A 305 14.74 -9.11 9.67
N ARG A 306 15.82 -9.05 10.44
CA ARG A 306 17.11 -8.50 9.97
C ARG A 306 17.62 -9.25 8.75
N LYS A 307 17.64 -10.59 8.81
CA LYS A 307 18.11 -11.45 7.72
C LYS A 307 17.15 -11.39 6.52
N MET A 308 15.86 -11.42 6.78
CA MET A 308 14.88 -11.42 5.70
C MET A 308 14.82 -10.10 4.94
N LEU A 309 15.03 -8.95 5.60
CA LEU A 309 15.01 -7.65 4.95
C LEU A 309 16.12 -7.53 3.89
N TRP A 310 17.40 -7.73 4.26
CA TRP A 310 18.48 -7.63 3.29
C TRP A 310 18.40 -8.71 2.21
N ALA A 311 17.95 -9.92 2.54
CA ALA A 311 17.82 -11.00 1.57
C ALA A 311 16.78 -10.68 0.49
N THR A 312 15.65 -10.07 0.87
CA THR A 312 14.62 -9.65 -0.08
C THR A 312 15.06 -8.45 -0.92
N ILE A 313 15.86 -7.52 -0.37
CA ILE A 313 16.48 -6.44 -1.16
C ILE A 313 17.50 -6.99 -2.15
N ALA A 314 18.29 -7.99 -1.74
CA ALA A 314 19.21 -8.68 -2.66
C ALA A 314 18.46 -9.37 -3.82
N LEU A 315 17.27 -9.96 -3.55
CA LEU A 315 16.41 -10.48 -4.61
C LEU A 315 15.91 -9.37 -5.55
N MET A 316 15.58 -8.18 -5.02
CA MET A 316 15.23 -7.04 -5.88
C MET A 316 16.41 -6.66 -6.78
N LEU A 317 17.62 -6.60 -6.27
CA LEU A 317 18.82 -6.32 -7.07
C LEU A 317 19.05 -7.38 -8.15
N ALA A 318 18.90 -8.66 -7.81
CA ALA A 318 19.01 -9.75 -8.77
C ALA A 318 17.92 -9.67 -9.86
N GLY A 319 16.66 -9.40 -9.45
CA GLY A 319 15.56 -9.18 -10.38
C GLY A 319 15.80 -7.97 -11.29
N LEU A 320 16.30 -6.86 -10.75
CA LEU A 320 16.67 -5.68 -11.54
C LEU A 320 17.74 -6.04 -12.57
N ALA A 321 18.81 -6.75 -12.16
CA ALA A 321 19.87 -7.16 -13.07
C ALA A 321 19.34 -8.01 -14.24
N LEU A 322 18.41 -8.93 -13.99
CA LEU A 322 17.75 -9.70 -15.04
C LEU A 322 16.95 -8.80 -15.99
N THR A 323 16.31 -7.77 -15.49
CA THR A 323 15.58 -6.82 -16.35
C THR A 323 16.50 -5.99 -17.24
N MET A 324 17.81 -5.91 -16.97
CA MET A 324 18.76 -5.20 -17.83
C MET A 324 19.08 -5.97 -19.12
N ALA A 325 18.84 -7.27 -19.15
CA ALA A 325 19.01 -8.09 -20.35
C ALA A 325 18.02 -7.71 -21.47
N THR A 326 18.37 -8.03 -22.70
CA THR A 326 17.50 -7.80 -23.86
C THR A 326 16.43 -8.89 -24.03
N PRO A 327 16.70 -10.21 -23.85
CA PRO A 327 15.69 -11.24 -24.06
C PRO A 327 14.53 -11.13 -23.07
N LEU A 328 13.28 -11.12 -23.57
CA LEU A 328 12.06 -11.14 -22.74
C LEU A 328 12.04 -12.32 -21.76
N ALA A 329 12.63 -13.45 -22.14
CA ALA A 329 12.82 -14.62 -21.29
C ALA A 329 13.61 -14.34 -20.00
N LEU A 330 14.35 -13.23 -19.92
CA LEU A 330 15.05 -12.76 -18.73
C LEU A 330 14.34 -11.56 -18.09
N VAL A 331 13.77 -10.67 -18.90
CA VAL A 331 13.06 -9.47 -18.42
C VAL A 331 11.85 -9.85 -17.55
N ILE A 332 11.01 -10.78 -18.04
CA ILE A 332 9.78 -11.17 -17.33
C ILE A 332 10.09 -11.88 -16.00
N PRO A 333 10.96 -12.90 -15.94
CA PRO A 333 11.40 -13.46 -14.66
C PRO A 333 12.10 -12.42 -13.76
N GLY A 334 12.84 -11.46 -14.34
CA GLY A 334 13.44 -10.36 -13.60
C GLY A 334 12.38 -9.51 -12.88
N MET A 335 11.31 -9.13 -13.58
CA MET A 335 10.18 -8.42 -12.98
C MET A 335 9.50 -9.25 -11.88
N LEU A 336 9.34 -10.56 -12.09
CA LEU A 336 8.75 -11.48 -11.11
C LEU A 336 9.58 -11.55 -9.83
N VAL A 337 10.90 -11.74 -9.95
CA VAL A 337 11.85 -11.81 -8.82
C VAL A 337 11.92 -10.45 -8.11
N PHE A 338 11.96 -9.34 -8.86
CA PHE A 338 11.95 -8.00 -8.30
C PHE A 338 10.69 -7.74 -7.49
N THR A 339 9.53 -8.09 -8.04
CA THR A 339 8.23 -7.94 -7.36
C THR A 339 8.12 -8.81 -6.12
N PHE A 340 8.58 -10.06 -6.20
CA PHE A 340 8.67 -10.96 -5.04
C PHE A 340 9.53 -10.34 -3.93
N GLY A 341 10.72 -9.85 -4.27
CA GLY A 341 11.62 -9.18 -3.33
C GLY A 341 10.99 -7.97 -2.66
N PHE A 342 10.35 -7.09 -3.45
CA PHE A 342 9.70 -5.88 -2.94
C PHE A 342 8.60 -6.18 -1.93
N PHE A 343 7.64 -7.05 -2.25
CA PHE A 343 6.54 -7.36 -1.35
C PHE A 343 7.03 -8.06 -0.08
N GLY A 344 8.06 -8.89 -0.18
CA GLY A 344 8.73 -9.49 0.96
C GLY A 344 9.39 -8.44 1.86
N ALA A 345 10.19 -7.53 1.29
CA ALA A 345 10.86 -6.46 2.02
C ALA A 345 9.85 -5.53 2.71
N HIS A 346 8.79 -5.13 1.98
CA HIS A 346 7.72 -4.29 2.51
C HIS A 346 6.98 -4.97 3.67
N SER A 347 6.65 -6.26 3.55
CA SER A 347 6.00 -7.05 4.62
C SER A 347 6.86 -7.10 5.88
N VAL A 348 8.17 -7.32 5.73
CA VAL A 348 9.12 -7.33 6.85
C VAL A 348 9.23 -5.95 7.49
N ALA A 349 9.46 -4.90 6.70
CA ALA A 349 9.64 -3.54 7.20
C ALA A 349 8.38 -3.01 7.91
N SER A 350 7.19 -3.18 7.30
CA SER A 350 5.92 -2.74 7.89
C SER A 350 5.60 -3.46 9.20
N SER A 351 5.83 -4.77 9.27
CA SER A 351 5.65 -5.53 10.51
C SER A 351 6.65 -5.12 11.61
N TRP A 352 7.83 -4.66 11.22
CA TRP A 352 8.83 -4.19 12.16
C TRP A 352 8.45 -2.86 12.81
N ILE A 353 7.76 -1.96 12.07
CA ILE A 353 7.20 -0.72 12.64
C ILE A 353 6.31 -1.02 13.84
N GLY A 354 5.33 -1.93 13.70
CA GLY A 354 4.38 -2.26 14.76
C GLY A 354 5.03 -2.85 16.03
N ARG A 355 6.19 -3.51 15.87
CA ARG A 355 6.96 -4.05 17.01
C ARG A 355 7.91 -3.01 17.63
N ARG A 356 8.47 -2.11 16.82
CA ARG A 356 9.43 -1.13 17.32
C ARG A 356 8.75 0.08 17.94
N ALA A 357 7.61 0.51 17.45
CA ALA A 357 6.83 1.60 18.02
C ALA A 357 6.19 1.15 19.33
N LEU A 358 6.76 1.54 20.47
CA LEU A 358 6.27 1.20 21.80
C LEU A 358 4.99 1.96 22.14
N THR A 359 4.86 3.21 21.66
CA THR A 359 3.71 4.10 21.88
C THR A 359 3.21 4.64 20.55
N ALA A 360 1.95 5.11 20.48
CA ALA A 360 1.35 5.76 19.31
C ALA A 360 1.59 4.97 18.00
N LYS A 361 1.41 3.64 18.04
CA LYS A 361 1.67 2.70 16.93
C LYS A 361 0.98 3.11 15.63
N GLY A 362 -0.25 3.64 15.71
CA GLY A 362 -0.99 4.13 14.56
C GLY A 362 -0.27 5.27 13.84
N GLN A 363 0.30 6.23 14.59
CA GLN A 363 1.06 7.34 14.02
C GLN A 363 2.38 6.87 13.38
N ALA A 364 3.08 5.89 13.99
CA ALA A 364 4.26 5.27 13.38
C ALA A 364 3.93 4.58 12.05
N SER A 365 2.80 3.87 11.99
CA SER A 365 2.31 3.24 10.76
C SER A 365 1.92 4.29 9.70
N SER A 366 1.30 5.40 10.10
CA SER A 366 0.96 6.50 9.19
C SER A 366 2.22 7.16 8.62
N LEU A 367 3.26 7.40 9.43
CA LEU A 367 4.55 7.92 8.96
C LEU A 367 5.25 6.95 8.00
N TYR A 368 5.18 5.66 8.27
CA TYR A 368 5.71 4.63 7.37
C TYR A 368 4.99 4.68 6.00
N LEU A 369 3.65 4.71 5.99
CA LEU A 369 2.87 4.80 4.76
C LEU A 369 3.03 6.15 4.06
N PHE A 370 3.15 7.25 4.82
CA PHE A 370 3.52 8.56 4.26
C PHE A 370 4.83 8.46 3.49
N SER A 371 5.89 7.93 4.12
CA SER A 371 7.20 7.76 3.49
C SER A 371 7.13 6.83 2.27
N TYR A 372 6.37 5.75 2.34
CA TYR A 372 6.12 4.81 1.27
C TYR A 372 5.52 5.50 0.03
N TYR A 373 4.44 6.26 0.19
CA TYR A 373 3.81 6.96 -0.92
C TYR A 373 4.58 8.21 -1.37
N ALA A 374 5.31 8.88 -0.47
CA ALA A 374 6.25 9.94 -0.83
C ALA A 374 7.38 9.40 -1.71
N GLY A 375 7.90 8.20 -1.40
CA GLY A 375 8.87 7.50 -2.24
C GLY A 375 8.32 7.19 -3.63
N SER A 376 7.08 6.69 -3.69
CA SER A 376 6.37 6.49 -4.96
C SER A 376 6.27 7.77 -5.80
N SER A 377 5.91 8.88 -5.16
CA SER A 377 5.75 10.17 -5.82
C SER A 377 7.08 10.74 -6.30
N VAL A 378 8.04 10.90 -5.40
CA VAL A 378 9.31 11.58 -5.67
C VAL A 378 10.21 10.74 -6.57
N ALA A 379 10.52 9.51 -6.18
CA ALA A 379 11.40 8.65 -6.96
C ALA A 379 10.73 8.19 -8.26
N GLY A 380 9.41 7.97 -8.26
CA GLY A 380 8.66 7.65 -9.48
C GLY A 380 8.82 8.72 -10.56
N THR A 381 8.79 10.01 -10.19
CA THR A 381 9.03 11.11 -11.12
C THR A 381 10.51 11.27 -11.47
N ALA A 382 11.41 11.19 -10.47
CA ALA A 382 12.85 11.29 -10.68
C ALA A 382 13.40 10.21 -11.64
N GLY A 383 12.81 9.01 -11.61
CA GLY A 383 13.10 7.94 -12.56
C GLY A 383 12.89 8.34 -14.03
N GLY A 384 11.99 9.29 -14.31
CA GLY A 384 11.80 9.83 -15.65
C GLY A 384 12.95 10.71 -16.15
N VAL A 385 13.64 11.38 -15.23
CA VAL A 385 14.89 12.07 -15.57
C VAL A 385 15.96 11.03 -15.94
N ALA A 386 16.07 9.96 -15.16
CA ALA A 386 16.99 8.87 -15.46
C ALA A 386 16.68 8.19 -16.81
N TRP A 387 15.37 8.01 -17.11
CA TRP A 387 14.92 7.54 -18.42
C TRP A 387 15.36 8.46 -19.55
N HIS A 388 15.20 9.78 -19.38
CA HIS A 388 15.60 10.75 -20.40
C HIS A 388 17.12 10.76 -20.66
N LEU A 389 17.91 10.59 -19.61
CA LEU A 389 19.39 10.60 -19.70
C LEU A 389 19.98 9.32 -20.27
N GLY A 390 19.39 8.16 -20.05
CA GLY A 390 20.01 6.89 -20.42
C GLY A 390 19.03 5.74 -20.70
N GLY A 391 17.75 6.05 -21.02
CA GLY A 391 16.74 5.02 -21.30
C GLY A 391 16.63 4.03 -20.14
N TRP A 392 16.48 2.73 -20.46
CA TRP A 392 16.37 1.69 -19.44
C TRP A 392 17.63 1.54 -18.59
N ASN A 393 18.81 1.78 -19.16
CA ASN A 393 20.06 1.73 -18.39
C ASN A 393 20.11 2.82 -17.33
N GLY A 394 19.68 4.03 -17.66
CA GLY A 394 19.55 5.13 -16.70
C GLY A 394 18.58 4.79 -15.57
N VAL A 395 17.40 4.25 -15.91
CA VAL A 395 16.41 3.78 -14.92
C VAL A 395 16.97 2.67 -14.04
N GLY A 396 17.67 1.69 -14.63
CA GLY A 396 18.30 0.60 -13.89
C GLY A 396 19.36 1.08 -12.90
N LEU A 397 20.21 2.03 -13.30
CA LEU A 397 21.20 2.65 -12.41
C LEU A 397 20.52 3.43 -11.27
N PHE A 398 19.47 4.17 -11.57
CA PHE A 398 18.71 4.92 -10.55
C PHE A 398 18.05 3.97 -9.53
N ILE A 399 17.35 2.94 -9.99
CA ILE A 399 16.76 1.91 -9.12
C ILE A 399 17.85 1.19 -8.31
N GLY A 400 18.97 0.84 -8.96
CA GLY A 400 20.11 0.21 -8.29
C GLY A 400 20.66 1.06 -7.15
N ALA A 401 20.80 2.38 -7.37
CA ALA A 401 21.23 3.31 -6.33
C ALA A 401 20.26 3.35 -5.15
N LEU A 402 18.93 3.38 -5.41
CA LEU A 402 17.92 3.33 -4.34
C LEU A 402 18.01 2.01 -3.55
N LEU A 403 18.21 0.87 -4.22
CA LEU A 403 18.33 -0.44 -3.56
C LEU A 403 19.63 -0.58 -2.77
N LEU A 404 20.73 0.05 -3.19
CA LEU A 404 21.97 0.11 -2.42
C LEU A 404 21.79 0.95 -1.16
N VAL A 405 21.03 2.05 -1.24
CA VAL A 405 20.63 2.81 -0.04
C VAL A 405 19.78 1.94 0.88
N ALA A 406 18.78 1.23 0.35
CA ALA A 406 17.96 0.30 1.13
C ALA A 406 18.81 -0.78 1.82
N LEU A 407 19.76 -1.40 1.10
CA LEU A 407 20.66 -2.39 1.67
C LEU A 407 21.52 -1.82 2.79
N SER A 408 22.02 -0.58 2.63
CA SER A 408 22.80 0.14 3.64
C SER A 408 21.95 0.42 4.90
N VAL A 409 20.69 0.80 4.72
CA VAL A 409 19.72 1.00 5.80
C VAL A 409 19.43 -0.34 6.50
N ALA A 410 19.21 -1.41 5.76
CA ALA A 410 18.98 -2.75 6.31
C ALA A 410 20.17 -3.24 7.16
N VAL A 411 21.41 -2.97 6.73
CA VAL A 411 22.63 -3.27 7.50
C VAL A 411 22.70 -2.45 8.78
N LYS A 412 22.35 -1.16 8.74
CA LYS A 412 22.28 -0.32 9.95
C LYS A 412 21.21 -0.84 10.91
N LEU A 413 20.01 -1.16 10.42
CA LEU A 413 18.92 -1.74 11.21
C LEU A 413 19.33 -3.07 11.86
N ALA A 414 20.14 -3.88 11.16
CA ALA A 414 20.62 -5.16 11.69
C ALA A 414 21.59 -4.98 12.89
N LYS A 415 22.27 -3.85 13.01
CA LYS A 415 23.20 -3.53 14.11
C LYS A 415 22.51 -2.92 15.33
N LEU A 416 21.26 -2.48 15.22
CA LEU A 416 20.55 -1.86 16.35
C LEU A 416 20.26 -2.90 17.45
N PRO A 417 20.30 -2.51 18.74
CA PRO A 417 19.93 -3.40 19.82
C PRO A 417 18.46 -3.86 19.72
N VAL A 418 18.19 -5.07 20.18
CA VAL A 418 16.82 -5.58 20.31
C VAL A 418 16.18 -4.87 21.50
N LEU A 419 14.97 -4.34 21.32
CA LEU A 419 14.24 -3.70 22.42
C LEU A 419 13.79 -4.75 23.45
N PRO A 420 13.77 -4.43 24.76
CA PRO A 420 13.51 -5.38 25.84
C PRO A 420 12.20 -6.19 25.71
N GLY A 421 11.17 -5.68 25.03
CA GLY A 421 9.90 -6.38 24.81
C GLY A 421 9.88 -7.31 23.56
N ASN A 422 11.00 -7.49 22.88
CA ASN A 422 11.10 -8.27 21.62
C ASN A 422 12.14 -9.41 21.69
N MET A 423 12.63 -9.74 22.88
CA MET A 423 13.48 -10.93 23.05
C MET A 423 12.64 -12.20 22.84
N PRO A 424 13.15 -13.17 22.08
CA PRO A 424 12.49 -14.48 21.99
C PRO A 424 12.48 -15.10 23.40
N VAL A 425 11.32 -15.59 23.81
CA VAL A 425 11.14 -16.39 25.05
C VAL A 425 11.78 -17.75 24.86
#